data_bd335fd4e0fd8f30727ece0684503af8
#
_entry.id   bd335fd4e0fd8f30727ece0684503af8
#
_cell.length_a   1.000
_cell.length_b   1.000
_cell.length_c   1.000
_cell.angle_alpha   90.00
_cell.angle_beta   90.00
_cell.angle_gamma   90.00
#
_symmetry.space_group_name_H-M   'P 1'
#
loop_
_entity.id
_entity.type
_entity.pdbx_description
1 polymer ?
#
loop_
_entity_poly.entity_id
_entity_poly.type
_entity_poly.pdbx_seq_one_letter_code
_entity_poly.pdbx_strand_id
1 'polypeptide(L)'
;MPNKKMDEAVEEFILWRINDWGSDESQGLQTAIEQWKLSTENLKRSLSDQQKILYRECENAYVLVDGETMQCYYRAGFADAVLFLMGWRDGTWN
;
A
#
# COMPACT_ATOMS: atom_id res chain seq x y z
N MET A 1 26.34 6.86 -10.25
CA MET A 1 25.31 7.01 -11.26
C MET A 1 24.35 5.82 -11.26
N PRO A 2 23.06 6.02 -11.12
CA PRO A 2 22.15 4.90 -11.15
C PRO A 2 22.18 4.21 -12.51
N ASN A 3 22.26 2.91 -12.48
CA ASN A 3 22.21 2.07 -13.66
C ASN A 3 20.74 1.82 -13.98
N LYS A 4 20.34 2.06 -15.24
CA LYS A 4 18.96 1.84 -15.67
C LYS A 4 18.48 0.42 -15.39
N LYS A 5 19.34 -0.56 -15.57
CA LYS A 5 19.03 -1.96 -15.27
C LYS A 5 18.84 -2.20 -13.78
N MET A 6 19.60 -1.52 -12.95
CA MET A 6 19.45 -1.61 -11.50
C MET A 6 18.12 -1.00 -11.06
N ASP A 7 17.76 0.15 -11.60
CA ASP A 7 16.49 0.80 -11.29
C ASP A 7 15.32 -0.08 -11.70
N GLU A 8 15.39 -0.70 -12.87
CA GLU A 8 14.35 -1.63 -13.33
C GLU A 8 14.26 -2.86 -12.43
N ALA A 9 15.39 -3.41 -12.01
CA ALA A 9 15.42 -4.56 -11.12
C ALA A 9 14.80 -4.22 -9.76
N VAL A 10 15.10 -3.05 -9.23
CA VAL A 10 14.53 -2.58 -7.95
C VAL A 10 13.02 -2.41 -8.09
N GLU A 11 12.56 -1.78 -9.18
CA GLU A 11 11.12 -1.60 -9.42
C GLU A 11 10.39 -2.95 -9.54
N GLU A 12 10.96 -3.89 -10.29
CA GLU A 12 10.39 -5.22 -10.44
C GLU A 12 10.31 -5.95 -9.10
N PHE A 13 11.37 -5.86 -8.30
CA PHE A 13 11.40 -6.46 -6.98
C PHE A 13 10.32 -5.88 -6.07
N ILE A 14 10.20 -4.55 -6.04
CA ILE A 14 9.22 -3.86 -5.21
C ILE A 14 7.80 -4.26 -5.61
N LEU A 15 7.48 -4.23 -6.90
CA LEU A 15 6.16 -4.61 -7.38
C LEU A 15 5.85 -6.07 -7.09
N TRP A 16 6.82 -6.95 -7.26
CA TRP A 16 6.66 -8.36 -6.92
C TRP A 16 6.34 -8.54 -5.43
N ARG A 17 7.08 -7.86 -4.57
CA ARG A 17 6.86 -7.98 -3.12
C ARG A 17 5.53 -7.38 -2.68
N ILE A 18 5.12 -6.26 -3.25
CA ILE A 18 3.82 -5.68 -2.95
C ILE A 18 2.70 -6.66 -3.32
N ASN A 19 2.78 -7.26 -4.49
CA ASN A 19 1.77 -8.21 -4.95
C ASN A 19 1.73 -9.48 -4.09
N ASP A 20 2.88 -9.93 -3.62
CA ASP A 20 2.99 -11.14 -2.81
C ASP A 20 2.49 -10.91 -1.37
N TRP A 21 2.73 -9.73 -0.81
CA TRP A 21 2.40 -9.42 0.58
C TRP A 21 0.91 -9.44 0.90
N GLY A 22 0.06 -9.41 -0.09
CA GLY A 22 -1.39 -9.49 0.12
C GLY A 22 -1.82 -10.76 0.84
N SER A 23 -1.02 -11.82 0.79
CA SER A 23 -1.30 -13.10 1.47
C SER A 23 -0.83 -13.13 2.92
N ASP A 24 0.00 -12.17 3.34
CA ASP A 24 0.63 -12.15 4.66
C ASP A 24 0.16 -10.97 5.52
N GLU A 25 -1.10 -10.57 5.35
CA GLU A 25 -1.66 -9.45 6.11
C GLU A 25 -1.70 -9.79 7.60
N SER A 26 -1.32 -8.82 8.43
CA SER A 26 -1.36 -8.97 9.88
C SER A 26 -2.79 -9.12 10.38
N GLN A 27 -2.95 -9.72 11.57
CA GLN A 27 -4.26 -9.86 12.21
C GLN A 27 -4.89 -8.49 12.46
N GLY A 28 -4.10 -7.49 12.85
CA GLY A 28 -4.60 -6.13 13.05
C GLY A 28 -5.17 -5.53 11.77
N LEU A 29 -4.48 -5.71 10.65
CA LEU A 29 -4.97 -5.23 9.35
C LEU A 29 -6.22 -5.96 8.92
N GLN A 30 -6.27 -7.30 9.08
CA GLN A 30 -7.45 -8.09 8.76
C GLN A 30 -8.67 -7.62 9.56
N THR A 31 -8.50 -7.41 10.86
CA THR A 31 -9.56 -6.93 11.74
C THR A 31 -10.05 -5.55 11.31
N ALA A 32 -9.13 -4.64 10.98
CA ALA A 32 -9.49 -3.30 10.53
C ALA A 32 -10.28 -3.35 9.22
N ILE A 33 -9.87 -4.20 8.28
CA ILE A 33 -10.58 -4.40 7.02
C ILE A 33 -11.98 -4.93 7.24
N GLU A 34 -12.15 -5.91 8.14
CA GLU A 34 -13.45 -6.45 8.47
C GLU A 34 -14.38 -5.40 9.05
N GLN A 35 -13.89 -4.58 9.98
CA GLN A 35 -14.66 -3.47 10.55
C GLN A 35 -15.06 -2.46 9.49
N TRP A 36 -14.13 -2.13 8.58
CA TRP A 36 -14.42 -1.22 7.48
C TRP A 36 -15.51 -1.78 6.57
N LYS A 37 -15.43 -3.08 6.23
CA LYS A 37 -16.44 -3.73 5.39
C LYS A 37 -17.82 -3.69 6.03
N LEU A 38 -17.93 -4.01 7.32
CA LEU A 38 -19.20 -3.97 8.05
C LEU A 38 -19.78 -2.56 8.08
N SER A 39 -18.95 -1.57 8.37
CA SER A 39 -19.37 -0.17 8.40
C SER A 39 -19.85 0.32 7.04
N THR A 40 -19.14 -0.04 5.96
CA THR A 40 -19.54 0.34 4.62
C THR A 40 -20.82 -0.34 4.17
N GLU A 41 -21.02 -1.61 4.53
CA GLU A 41 -22.26 -2.31 4.23
C GLU A 41 -23.45 -1.65 4.92
N ASN A 42 -23.28 -1.28 6.20
CA ASN A 42 -24.33 -0.58 6.95
C ASN A 42 -24.65 0.77 6.32
N LEU A 43 -23.62 1.51 5.91
CA LEU A 43 -23.81 2.78 5.21
C LEU A 43 -24.57 2.59 3.90
N LYS A 44 -24.18 1.63 3.09
CA LYS A 44 -24.81 1.36 1.79
C LYS A 44 -26.29 1.07 1.93
N ARG A 45 -26.70 0.35 2.97
CA ARG A 45 -28.11 0.03 3.22
C ARG A 45 -28.96 1.27 3.46
N SER A 46 -28.35 2.34 3.98
CA SER A 46 -29.05 3.58 4.28
C SER A 46 -29.13 4.55 3.10
N LEU A 47 -28.43 4.27 2.01
CA LEU A 47 -28.33 5.16 0.86
C LEU A 47 -29.47 4.93 -0.14
N SER A 48 -29.92 6.02 -0.78
CA SER A 48 -30.79 5.93 -1.96
C SER A 48 -30.03 5.35 -3.14
N ASP A 49 -30.75 4.95 -4.20
CA ASP A 49 -30.11 4.41 -5.40
C ASP A 49 -29.13 5.42 -6.02
N GLN A 50 -29.51 6.69 -6.07
CA GLN A 50 -28.64 7.75 -6.59
C GLN A 50 -27.40 7.95 -5.73
N GLN A 51 -27.57 7.93 -4.41
CA GLN A 51 -26.46 8.04 -3.48
C GLN A 51 -25.51 6.85 -3.58
N LYS A 52 -26.02 5.64 -3.83
CA LYS A 52 -25.19 4.46 -4.04
C LYS A 52 -24.27 4.60 -5.24
N ILE A 53 -24.72 5.25 -6.31
CA ILE A 53 -23.90 5.52 -7.47
C ILE A 53 -22.72 6.43 -7.09
N LEU A 54 -22.99 7.50 -6.38
CA LEU A 54 -21.95 8.42 -5.91
C LEU A 54 -20.97 7.74 -4.96
N TYR A 55 -21.49 6.90 -4.09
CA TYR A 55 -20.67 6.15 -3.14
C TYR A 55 -19.73 5.18 -3.89
N ARG A 56 -20.22 4.52 -4.93
CA ARG A 56 -19.41 3.62 -5.74
C ARG A 56 -18.26 4.38 -6.43
N GLU A 57 -18.53 5.59 -6.90
CA GLU A 57 -17.48 6.44 -7.48
C GLU A 57 -16.40 6.75 -6.43
N CYS A 58 -16.78 7.05 -5.21
CA CYS A 58 -15.84 7.26 -4.11
C CYS A 58 -15.02 6.00 -3.82
N GLU A 59 -15.66 4.84 -3.79
CA GLU A 59 -14.95 3.57 -3.56
C GLU A 59 -13.91 3.31 -4.65
N ASN A 60 -14.28 3.55 -5.91
CA ASN A 60 -13.37 3.36 -7.04
C ASN A 60 -12.17 4.32 -6.96
N ALA A 61 -12.41 5.56 -6.59
CA ALA A 61 -11.34 6.54 -6.40
C ALA A 61 -10.44 6.15 -5.22
N TYR A 62 -11.02 5.63 -4.15
CA TYR A 62 -10.26 5.19 -2.98
C TYR A 62 -9.33 4.00 -3.31
N VAL A 63 -9.77 3.09 -4.16
CA VAL A 63 -8.94 1.96 -4.60
C VAL A 63 -7.66 2.46 -5.25
N LEU A 64 -7.74 3.52 -6.06
CA LEU A 64 -6.56 4.14 -6.66
C LEU A 64 -5.64 4.75 -5.62
N VAL A 65 -6.22 5.48 -4.65
CA VAL A 65 -5.44 6.05 -3.55
C VAL A 65 -4.74 4.97 -2.76
N ASP A 66 -5.45 3.88 -2.44
CA ASP A 66 -4.90 2.78 -1.66
C ASP A 66 -3.71 2.13 -2.38
N GLY A 67 -3.85 1.85 -3.67
CA GLY A 67 -2.77 1.27 -4.47
C GLY A 67 -1.55 2.16 -4.56
N GLU A 68 -1.75 3.46 -4.81
CA GLU A 68 -0.65 4.42 -4.87
C GLU A 68 0.02 4.60 -3.52
N THR A 69 -0.77 4.63 -2.45
CA THR A 69 -0.25 4.73 -1.08
C THR A 69 0.65 3.54 -0.75
N MET A 70 0.21 2.34 -1.07
CA MET A 70 0.98 1.13 -0.84
C MET A 70 2.33 1.18 -1.54
N GLN A 71 2.33 1.54 -2.83
CA GLN A 71 3.58 1.65 -3.60
C GLN A 71 4.49 2.74 -3.04
N CYS A 72 3.92 3.89 -2.71
CA CYS A 72 4.68 5.03 -2.19
C CYS A 72 5.42 4.65 -0.90
N TYR A 73 4.70 4.10 0.05
CA TYR A 73 5.30 3.76 1.35
C TYR A 73 6.21 2.55 1.29
N TYR A 74 5.92 1.60 0.43
CA TYR A 74 6.82 0.46 0.23
C TYR A 74 8.16 0.90 -0.33
N ARG A 75 8.15 1.78 -1.34
CA ARG A 75 9.38 2.32 -1.92
C ARG A 75 10.18 3.12 -0.90
N ALA A 76 9.49 3.95 -0.12
CA ALA A 76 10.12 4.74 0.92
C ALA A 76 10.78 3.84 1.97
N GLY A 77 10.06 2.82 2.43
CA GLY A 77 10.58 1.88 3.41
C GLY A 77 11.76 1.07 2.88
N PHE A 78 11.69 0.67 1.61
CA PHE A 78 12.80 -0.04 0.95
C PHE A 78 14.05 0.83 0.89
N ALA A 79 13.88 2.09 0.45
CA ALA A 79 15.00 3.04 0.40
C ALA A 79 15.59 3.28 1.78
N ASP A 80 14.74 3.46 2.77
CA ASP A 80 15.18 3.67 4.15
C ASP A 80 15.95 2.46 4.69
N ALA A 81 15.48 1.25 4.38
CA ALA A 81 16.15 0.03 4.81
C ALA A 81 17.55 -0.08 4.20
N VAL A 82 17.68 0.25 2.92
CA VAL A 82 18.98 0.25 2.25
C VAL A 82 19.91 1.28 2.87
N LEU A 83 19.40 2.49 3.11
CA LEU A 83 20.18 3.56 3.75
C LEU A 83 20.62 3.15 5.16
N PHE A 84 19.73 2.52 5.91
CA PHE A 84 20.05 2.02 7.24
C PHE A 84 21.21 1.01 7.18
N LEU A 85 21.12 0.03 6.31
CA LEU A 85 22.14 -1.01 6.19
C LEU A 85 23.47 -0.45 5.73
N MET A 86 23.46 0.48 4.76
CA MET A 86 24.68 1.13 4.29
C MET A 86 25.33 1.97 5.39
N GLY A 87 24.54 2.74 6.13
CA GLY A 87 25.04 3.52 7.24
C GLY A 87 25.59 2.67 8.38
N TRP A 88 24.93 1.55 8.67
CA TRP A 88 25.41 0.61 9.66
C TRP A 88 26.76 0.01 9.24
N ARG A 89 26.84 -0.48 8.00
CA ARG A 89 28.05 -1.08 7.46
C ARG A 89 29.21 -0.09 7.46
N ASP A 90 28.96 1.15 7.07
CA ASP A 90 29.98 2.18 6.95
C ASP A 90 30.26 2.90 8.26
N GLY A 91 29.47 2.67 9.28
CA GLY A 91 29.62 3.34 10.58
C GLY A 91 29.30 4.83 10.53
N THR A 92 28.50 5.27 9.56
CA THR A 92 28.23 6.69 9.33
C THR A 92 27.07 7.24 10.13
N TRP A 93 26.28 6.36 10.75
CA TRP A 93 25.19 6.83 11.62
C TRP A 93 25.22 6.11 12.97
N ASN A 94 24.80 6.80 13.98
CA ASN A 94 24.85 6.32 15.37
C ASN A 94 23.51 6.52 16.05
#